data_ca8909c8a88b955e14725fe14af8aa00
#
_entry.id   ca8909c8a88b955e14725fe14af8aa00
#
_cell.length_a   1.000
_cell.length_b   1.000
_cell.length_c   1.000
_cell.angle_alpha   90.00
_cell.angle_beta   90.00
_cell.angle_gamma   90.00
#
_symmetry.space_group_name_H-M   'P 1'
#
loop_
_entity.id
_entity.type
_entity.pdbx_description
1 polymer ?
#
loop_
_entity_poly.entity_id
_entity_poly.type
_entity_poly.pdbx_seq_one_letter_code
_entity_poly.pdbx_strand_id
1 'polypeptide(L)'
;MVQHSLIYYYLSEHPSIIAFRWSHTQSWFNTWPFLFTSIISYILISTTLHLLFHLILRNNKPLPLGPIPALHSLAMSLISATIFAGILLSAAAEIRDTRWLWRRSKLTTSFQWLLCFPLGTRPTGRVFFWSYVFYVSRFLHSFRTIFTIIKRRKLSFYQLFNNSILIFMSFSWLEFSQSFQVLGILLSTSIYSVVYGYRFWTAIGLPRACFPFVVNCQIVLLGCNLICHVGVLLLHFMKGGCNGIGAWVFNSVLNGAILFLFLNFYVRMHLERKKSGAGECGDGVKGSGDGGGGRLVNDEKSKSKSTPDVLVKDKEI
;
A
#
# COMPACT_ATOMS: atom_id res chain seq x y z
N MET A 1 -17.24 6.47 -36.18
CA MET A 1 -15.83 6.28 -35.74
C MET A 1 -15.70 6.82 -34.36
N VAL A 2 -15.55 5.96 -33.37
CA VAL A 2 -15.30 6.40 -31.99
C VAL A 2 -13.88 6.94 -31.97
N GLN A 3 -13.71 8.22 -31.74
CA GLN A 3 -12.41 8.86 -31.54
C GLN A 3 -11.87 8.31 -30.23
N HIS A 4 -11.09 7.22 -30.29
CA HIS A 4 -10.41 6.68 -29.14
C HIS A 4 -9.52 7.79 -28.57
N SER A 5 -9.73 8.17 -27.31
CA SER A 5 -8.90 9.19 -26.72
C SER A 5 -7.45 8.71 -26.76
N LEU A 6 -6.52 9.62 -27.00
CA LEU A 6 -5.08 9.34 -27.06
C LEU A 6 -4.61 8.56 -25.83
N ILE A 7 -5.19 8.85 -24.67
CA ILE A 7 -4.93 8.16 -23.39
C ILE A 7 -5.31 6.68 -23.49
N TYR A 8 -6.48 6.35 -24.05
CA TYR A 8 -6.93 4.97 -24.21
C TYR A 8 -5.97 4.18 -25.08
N TYR A 9 -5.52 4.76 -26.21
CA TYR A 9 -4.55 4.13 -27.11
C TYR A 9 -3.24 3.79 -26.38
N TYR A 10 -2.63 4.77 -25.69
CA TYR A 10 -1.35 4.57 -25.00
C TYR A 10 -1.44 3.65 -23.78
N LEU A 11 -2.58 3.57 -23.09
CA LEU A 11 -2.74 2.74 -21.89
C LEU A 11 -3.26 1.33 -22.21
N SER A 12 -3.85 1.07 -23.38
CA SER A 12 -4.49 -0.22 -23.65
C SER A 12 -4.21 -0.81 -25.04
N GLU A 13 -4.03 0.02 -26.09
CA GLU A 13 -3.94 -0.46 -27.48
C GLU A 13 -2.55 -0.31 -28.08
N HIS A 14 -1.58 0.23 -27.36
CA HIS A 14 -0.22 0.37 -27.87
C HIS A 14 0.40 -1.01 -28.15
N PRO A 15 1.11 -1.20 -29.30
CA PRO A 15 1.66 -2.49 -29.72
C PRO A 15 2.53 -3.18 -28.65
N SER A 16 3.34 -2.41 -27.92
CA SER A 16 4.20 -2.94 -26.83
C SER A 16 3.39 -3.52 -25.67
N ILE A 17 2.17 -3.02 -25.44
CA ILE A 17 1.27 -3.51 -24.38
C ILE A 17 0.59 -4.80 -24.84
N ILE A 18 0.10 -4.82 -26.08
CA ILE A 18 -0.59 -5.99 -26.65
C ILE A 18 0.37 -7.16 -26.84
N ALA A 19 1.58 -6.89 -27.34
CA ALA A 19 2.60 -7.90 -27.63
C ALA A 19 3.37 -8.36 -26.39
N PHE A 20 3.06 -7.81 -25.21
CA PHE A 20 3.79 -8.15 -23.99
C PHE A 20 3.69 -9.64 -23.67
N ARG A 21 4.83 -10.22 -23.30
CA ARG A 21 4.94 -11.60 -22.83
C ARG A 21 5.89 -11.66 -21.64
N TRP A 22 5.43 -12.21 -20.52
CA TRP A 22 6.29 -12.53 -19.40
C TRP A 22 7.18 -13.72 -19.76
N SER A 23 8.47 -13.49 -19.85
CA SER A 23 9.44 -14.50 -20.26
C SER A 23 10.81 -14.20 -19.64
N HIS A 24 11.48 -15.21 -19.14
CA HIS A 24 12.79 -15.08 -18.50
C HIS A 24 13.90 -14.53 -19.39
N THR A 25 13.66 -14.46 -20.71
CA THR A 25 14.63 -13.93 -21.67
C THR A 25 14.33 -12.52 -22.14
N GLN A 26 13.09 -12.05 -22.03
CA GLN A 26 12.66 -10.79 -22.61
C GLN A 26 12.34 -9.70 -21.59
N SER A 27 11.91 -10.08 -20.39
CA SER A 27 11.52 -9.12 -19.37
C SER A 27 12.64 -8.91 -18.35
N TRP A 28 12.82 -7.69 -17.88
CA TRP A 28 13.81 -7.38 -16.85
C TRP A 28 13.26 -7.81 -15.48
N PHE A 29 14.16 -8.21 -14.58
CA PHE A 29 13.81 -8.57 -13.19
C PHE A 29 12.90 -9.81 -13.03
N ASN A 30 12.90 -10.72 -13.98
CA ASN A 30 11.95 -11.82 -14.09
C ASN A 30 12.48 -13.19 -13.66
N THR A 31 13.66 -13.25 -13.07
CA THR A 31 14.25 -14.51 -12.63
C THR A 31 14.12 -14.71 -11.12
N TRP A 32 13.96 -15.95 -10.68
CA TRP A 32 13.93 -16.31 -9.26
C TRP A 32 15.19 -15.88 -8.48
N PRO A 33 16.42 -16.07 -9.00
CA PRO A 33 17.62 -15.56 -8.34
C PRO A 33 17.57 -14.03 -8.14
N PHE A 34 17.14 -13.28 -9.16
CA PHE A 34 16.99 -11.83 -9.02
C PHE A 34 15.97 -11.45 -7.94
N LEU A 35 14.84 -12.13 -7.88
CA LEU A 35 13.81 -11.89 -6.85
C LEU A 35 14.39 -12.08 -5.45
N PHE A 36 15.00 -13.23 -5.19
CA PHE A 36 15.55 -13.54 -3.86
C PHE A 36 16.72 -12.61 -3.49
N THR A 37 17.64 -12.37 -4.42
CA THR A 37 18.78 -11.46 -4.17
C THR A 37 18.31 -10.04 -3.90
N SER A 38 17.29 -9.54 -4.61
CA SER A 38 16.75 -8.21 -4.39
C SER A 38 16.04 -8.08 -3.03
N ILE A 39 15.26 -9.07 -2.61
CA ILE A 39 14.61 -9.09 -1.29
C ILE A 39 15.66 -9.15 -0.17
N ILE A 40 16.64 -10.05 -0.28
CA ILE A 40 17.72 -10.18 0.71
C ILE A 40 18.52 -8.87 0.78
N SER A 41 18.90 -8.31 -0.37
CA SER A 41 19.62 -7.02 -0.43
C SER A 41 18.81 -5.89 0.20
N TYR A 42 17.50 -5.81 -0.06
CA TYR A 42 16.64 -4.82 0.56
C TYR A 42 16.63 -4.95 2.09
N ILE A 43 16.51 -6.16 2.63
CA ILE A 43 16.52 -6.42 4.08
C ILE A 43 17.88 -6.05 4.67
N LEU A 44 18.98 -6.52 4.06
CA LEU A 44 20.35 -6.24 4.52
C LEU A 44 20.66 -4.74 4.50
N ILE A 45 20.38 -4.05 3.40
CA ILE A 45 20.62 -2.61 3.28
C ILE A 45 19.82 -1.85 4.32
N SER A 46 18.52 -2.18 4.49
CA SER A 46 17.66 -1.50 5.45
C SER A 46 18.12 -1.71 6.90
N THR A 47 18.48 -2.93 7.27
CA THR A 47 18.96 -3.25 8.64
C THR A 47 20.33 -2.66 8.90
N THR A 48 21.26 -2.78 7.97
CA THR A 48 22.63 -2.22 8.09
C THR A 48 22.58 -0.70 8.20
N LEU A 49 21.79 -0.05 7.34
CA LEU A 49 21.59 1.40 7.37
C LEU A 49 20.98 1.84 8.71
N HIS A 50 19.99 1.11 9.21
CA HIS A 50 19.38 1.40 10.51
C HIS A 50 20.38 1.28 11.66
N LEU A 51 21.19 0.21 11.70
CA LEU A 51 22.24 0.00 12.69
C LEU A 51 23.33 1.08 12.59
N LEU A 52 23.79 1.40 11.38
CA LEU A 52 24.78 2.43 11.13
C LEU A 52 24.34 3.79 11.69
N PHE A 53 23.11 4.21 11.37
CA PHE A 53 22.55 5.45 11.89
C PHE A 53 22.34 5.43 13.39
N HIS A 54 22.05 4.27 13.99
CA HIS A 54 21.87 4.13 15.43
C HIS A 54 23.21 4.16 16.18
N LEU A 55 24.26 3.51 15.64
CA LEU A 55 25.58 3.37 16.30
C LEU A 55 26.48 4.60 16.11
N ILE A 56 26.62 5.07 14.85
CA ILE A 56 27.59 6.12 14.50
C ILE A 56 27.08 7.49 14.86
N LEU A 57 25.82 7.77 14.61
CA LEU A 57 25.25 9.07 14.83
C LEU A 57 24.51 9.12 16.17
N ARG A 58 25.24 9.11 17.28
CA ARG A 58 24.75 9.23 18.67
C ARG A 58 23.89 10.50 18.91
N ASN A 59 23.98 11.48 18.03
CA ASN A 59 23.23 12.74 18.09
C ASN A 59 21.83 12.56 17.50
N ASN A 60 20.80 12.62 18.33
CA ASN A 60 19.38 12.26 18.00
C ASN A 60 18.65 13.24 17.06
N LYS A 61 19.33 14.11 16.34
CA LYS A 61 18.67 15.05 15.43
C LYS A 61 18.28 14.36 14.11
N PRO A 62 17.00 14.45 13.66
CA PRO A 62 16.59 13.93 12.38
C PRO A 62 17.29 14.71 11.24
N LEU A 63 17.75 14.00 10.21
CA LEU A 63 18.30 14.66 9.04
C LEU A 63 17.17 15.36 8.25
N PRO A 64 17.34 16.65 7.89
CA PRO A 64 16.37 17.34 7.04
C PRO A 64 16.48 16.82 5.60
N LEU A 65 15.52 16.00 5.16
CA LEU A 65 15.46 15.50 3.79
C LEU A 65 14.82 16.50 2.81
N GLY A 66 14.42 17.67 3.27
CA GLY A 66 13.76 18.67 2.43
C GLY A 66 12.52 18.12 1.69
N PRO A 67 12.31 18.50 0.41
CA PRO A 67 11.13 18.13 -0.36
C PRO A 67 11.18 16.70 -0.94
N ILE A 68 12.30 15.97 -0.81
CA ILE A 68 12.50 14.64 -1.46
C ILE A 68 11.39 13.63 -1.10
N PRO A 69 10.99 13.45 0.18
CA PRO A 69 9.90 12.54 0.53
C PRO A 69 8.54 12.97 0.00
N ALA A 70 8.29 14.28 -0.14
CA ALA A 70 7.07 14.81 -0.74
C ALA A 70 7.02 14.47 -2.24
N LEU A 71 8.11 14.76 -2.97
CA LEU A 71 8.23 14.45 -4.39
C LEU A 71 8.09 12.95 -4.67
N HIS A 72 8.74 12.11 -3.85
CA HIS A 72 8.56 10.66 -3.93
C HIS A 72 7.10 10.24 -3.72
N SER A 73 6.40 10.84 -2.73
CA SER A 73 4.98 10.53 -2.47
C SER A 73 4.09 10.95 -3.65
N LEU A 74 4.36 12.11 -4.25
CA LEU A 74 3.65 12.55 -5.46
C LEU A 74 3.88 11.57 -6.62
N ALA A 75 5.15 11.22 -6.90
CA ALA A 75 5.50 10.28 -7.95
C ALA A 75 4.81 8.92 -7.76
N MET A 76 4.81 8.38 -6.53
CA MET A 76 4.16 7.11 -6.22
C MET A 76 2.64 7.17 -6.34
N SER A 77 2.01 8.30 -6.01
CA SER A 77 0.58 8.51 -6.22
C SER A 77 0.24 8.50 -7.71
N LEU A 78 1.00 9.23 -8.53
CA LEU A 78 0.81 9.29 -9.99
C LEU A 78 1.05 7.93 -10.66
N ILE A 79 2.13 7.22 -10.31
CA ILE A 79 2.44 5.88 -10.82
C ILE A 79 1.29 4.93 -10.47
N SER A 80 0.80 4.94 -9.22
CA SER A 80 -0.30 4.09 -8.79
C SER A 80 -1.61 4.40 -9.53
N ALA A 81 -1.93 5.67 -9.75
CA ALA A 81 -3.09 6.09 -10.52
C ALA A 81 -2.98 5.67 -12.00
N THR A 82 -1.80 5.77 -12.59
CA THR A 82 -1.54 5.33 -13.98
C THR A 82 -1.69 3.82 -14.12
N ILE A 83 -1.14 3.04 -13.17
CA ILE A 83 -1.30 1.57 -13.17
C ILE A 83 -2.78 1.19 -12.99
N PHE A 84 -3.50 1.88 -12.09
CA PHE A 84 -4.93 1.67 -11.89
C PHE A 84 -5.71 1.89 -13.20
N ALA A 85 -5.51 3.03 -13.84
CA ALA A 85 -6.16 3.35 -15.12
C ALA A 85 -5.76 2.36 -16.22
N GLY A 86 -4.47 2.02 -16.33
CA GLY A 86 -3.94 1.10 -17.32
C GLY A 86 -4.53 -0.31 -17.19
N ILE A 87 -4.55 -0.87 -15.98
CA ILE A 87 -5.11 -2.22 -15.78
C ILE A 87 -6.63 -2.24 -15.94
N LEU A 88 -7.33 -1.17 -15.51
CA LEU A 88 -8.79 -1.05 -15.67
C LEU A 88 -9.17 -1.01 -17.16
N LEU A 89 -8.52 -0.16 -17.96
CA LEU A 89 -8.76 -0.04 -19.37
C LEU A 89 -8.36 -1.32 -20.14
N SER A 90 -7.23 -1.91 -19.75
CA SER A 90 -6.77 -3.17 -20.35
C SER A 90 -7.70 -4.34 -20.05
N ALA A 91 -8.18 -4.45 -18.80
CA ALA A 91 -9.16 -5.48 -18.44
C ALA A 91 -10.50 -5.27 -19.18
N ALA A 92 -10.96 -4.02 -19.29
CA ALA A 92 -12.16 -3.70 -20.06
C ALA A 92 -12.02 -4.03 -21.55
N ALA A 93 -10.85 -3.74 -22.14
CA ALA A 93 -10.55 -4.09 -23.52
C ALA A 93 -10.48 -5.60 -23.74
N GLU A 94 -9.81 -6.33 -22.84
CA GLU A 94 -9.71 -7.80 -22.88
C GLU A 94 -11.08 -8.45 -22.78
N ILE A 95 -11.92 -8.01 -21.85
CA ILE A 95 -13.31 -8.47 -21.70
C ILE A 95 -14.11 -8.18 -22.97
N ARG A 96 -13.97 -7.01 -23.56
CA ARG A 96 -14.66 -6.64 -24.80
C ARG A 96 -14.25 -7.56 -25.98
N ASP A 97 -12.95 -7.78 -26.15
CA ASP A 97 -12.40 -8.53 -27.27
C ASP A 97 -12.65 -10.04 -27.13
N THR A 98 -12.62 -10.58 -25.91
CA THR A 98 -12.84 -12.00 -25.64
C THR A 98 -14.29 -12.36 -25.36
N ARG A 99 -15.17 -11.40 -25.12
CA ARG A 99 -16.58 -11.61 -24.76
C ARG A 99 -17.33 -12.51 -25.77
N TRP A 100 -17.00 -12.42 -27.05
CA TRP A 100 -17.59 -13.24 -28.09
C TRP A 100 -17.23 -14.73 -27.90
N LEU A 101 -15.98 -15.02 -27.63
CA LEU A 101 -15.47 -16.37 -27.38
C LEU A 101 -16.14 -17.01 -26.14
N TRP A 102 -16.33 -16.22 -25.08
CA TRP A 102 -16.99 -16.66 -23.85
C TRP A 102 -18.47 -16.95 -24.02
N ARG A 103 -19.16 -16.15 -24.84
CA ARG A 103 -20.56 -16.41 -25.20
C ARG A 103 -20.74 -17.71 -25.96
N ARG A 104 -19.82 -18.00 -26.87
CA ARG A 104 -19.86 -19.23 -27.67
C ARG A 104 -19.57 -20.48 -26.84
N SER A 105 -18.62 -20.39 -25.92
CA SER A 105 -18.21 -21.52 -25.07
C SER A 105 -19.06 -21.71 -23.81
N LYS A 106 -19.90 -20.71 -23.44
CA LYS A 106 -20.65 -20.64 -22.17
C LYS A 106 -19.81 -20.87 -20.88
N LEU A 107 -18.48 -20.79 -21.02
CA LEU A 107 -17.53 -21.17 -19.98
C LEU A 107 -17.31 -20.07 -18.92
N THR A 108 -17.35 -18.79 -19.30
CA THR A 108 -16.91 -17.71 -18.43
C THR A 108 -17.73 -16.45 -18.63
N THR A 109 -18.06 -15.73 -17.57
CA THR A 109 -18.60 -14.36 -17.62
C THR A 109 -17.47 -13.35 -17.35
N SER A 110 -17.71 -12.08 -17.70
CA SER A 110 -16.73 -10.99 -17.50
C SER A 110 -16.28 -10.89 -16.03
N PHE A 111 -17.21 -11.02 -15.09
CA PHE A 111 -16.93 -10.97 -13.67
C PHE A 111 -16.15 -12.21 -13.18
N GLN A 112 -16.50 -13.38 -13.69
CA GLN A 112 -15.76 -14.61 -13.38
C GLN A 112 -14.33 -14.54 -13.85
N TRP A 113 -14.08 -13.98 -15.05
CA TRP A 113 -12.72 -13.81 -15.57
C TRP A 113 -11.86 -12.89 -14.70
N LEU A 114 -12.43 -11.82 -14.14
CA LEU A 114 -11.70 -10.92 -13.23
C LEU A 114 -11.25 -11.62 -11.94
N LEU A 115 -12.05 -12.56 -11.43
CA LEU A 115 -11.77 -13.28 -10.19
C LEU A 115 -10.98 -14.57 -10.44
N CYS A 116 -11.31 -15.30 -11.50
CA CYS A 116 -10.81 -16.65 -11.76
C CYS A 116 -10.41 -16.76 -13.24
N PHE A 117 -9.12 -16.75 -13.50
CA PHE A 117 -8.63 -17.02 -14.85
C PHE A 117 -8.89 -18.46 -15.26
N PRO A 118 -9.29 -18.70 -16.53
CA PRO A 118 -9.42 -20.05 -17.07
C PRO A 118 -8.10 -20.82 -16.96
N LEU A 119 -8.19 -22.13 -16.78
CA LEU A 119 -7.02 -23.02 -16.77
C LEU A 119 -6.23 -22.87 -18.07
N GLY A 120 -4.90 -22.83 -17.97
CA GLY A 120 -4.01 -22.65 -19.12
C GLY A 120 -3.81 -21.20 -19.57
N THR A 121 -4.30 -20.20 -18.79
CA THR A 121 -4.02 -18.78 -19.08
C THR A 121 -2.52 -18.53 -19.04
N ARG A 122 -1.98 -18.00 -20.14
CA ARG A 122 -0.56 -17.63 -20.25
C ARG A 122 -0.35 -16.18 -19.82
N PRO A 123 0.84 -15.83 -19.27
CA PRO A 123 1.14 -14.46 -18.84
C PRO A 123 1.51 -13.58 -20.04
N THR A 124 0.54 -13.28 -20.90
CA THR A 124 0.71 -12.47 -22.11
C THR A 124 -0.40 -11.43 -22.25
N GLY A 125 -0.10 -10.34 -22.95
CA GLY A 125 -1.07 -9.31 -23.29
C GLY A 125 -1.18 -8.17 -22.31
N ARG A 126 -2.20 -7.34 -22.53
CA ARG A 126 -2.39 -6.02 -21.92
C ARG A 126 -2.41 -6.05 -20.39
N VAL A 127 -3.15 -6.98 -19.81
CA VAL A 127 -3.32 -7.09 -18.36
C VAL A 127 -2.01 -7.48 -17.68
N PHE A 128 -1.26 -8.41 -18.30
CA PHE A 128 0.04 -8.84 -17.77
C PHE A 128 1.13 -7.78 -17.92
N PHE A 129 1.06 -6.92 -18.94
CA PHE A 129 1.93 -5.74 -19.03
C PHE A 129 1.77 -4.83 -17.81
N TRP A 130 0.54 -4.46 -17.45
CA TRP A 130 0.29 -3.60 -16.29
C TRP A 130 0.58 -4.30 -14.96
N SER A 131 0.40 -5.63 -14.91
CA SER A 131 0.85 -6.44 -13.75
C SER A 131 2.37 -6.40 -13.61
N TYR A 132 3.13 -6.40 -14.71
CA TYR A 132 4.57 -6.23 -14.70
C TYR A 132 4.98 -4.83 -14.26
N VAL A 133 4.34 -3.78 -14.77
CA VAL A 133 4.58 -2.39 -14.31
C VAL A 133 4.28 -2.26 -12.81
N PHE A 134 3.22 -2.90 -12.34
CA PHE A 134 2.92 -2.97 -10.91
C PHE A 134 4.04 -3.65 -10.12
N TYR A 135 4.54 -4.80 -10.57
CA TYR A 135 5.66 -5.51 -9.95
C TYR A 135 6.91 -4.62 -9.85
N VAL A 136 7.30 -3.98 -10.95
CA VAL A 136 8.46 -3.06 -10.95
C VAL A 136 8.23 -1.89 -9.99
N SER A 137 7.02 -1.37 -9.89
CA SER A 137 6.70 -0.29 -8.96
C SER A 137 6.92 -0.67 -7.48
N ARG A 138 6.88 -1.97 -7.12
CA ARG A 138 7.15 -2.41 -5.73
C ARG A 138 8.56 -2.10 -5.26
N PHE A 139 9.53 -2.12 -6.15
CA PHE A 139 10.90 -1.72 -5.79
C PHE A 139 10.97 -0.23 -5.43
N LEU A 140 10.19 0.62 -6.11
CA LEU A 140 10.12 2.05 -5.78
C LEU A 140 9.48 2.29 -4.40
N HIS A 141 8.53 1.45 -3.97
CA HIS A 141 7.96 1.54 -2.62
C HIS A 141 9.01 1.29 -1.52
N SER A 142 10.06 0.50 -1.79
CA SER A 142 11.11 0.20 -0.84
C SER A 142 11.93 1.43 -0.44
N PHE A 143 12.04 2.45 -1.30
CA PHE A 143 12.70 3.72 -0.97
C PHE A 143 12.08 4.43 0.22
N ARG A 144 10.77 4.24 0.45
CA ARG A 144 10.10 4.77 1.63
C ARG A 144 10.74 4.30 2.93
N THR A 145 11.15 3.02 3.00
CA THR A 145 11.83 2.48 4.18
C THR A 145 13.15 3.20 4.41
N ILE A 146 13.91 3.46 3.35
CA ILE A 146 15.16 4.22 3.42
C ILE A 146 14.91 5.63 3.97
N PHE A 147 13.91 6.34 3.47
CA PHE A 147 13.56 7.68 4.00
C PHE A 147 13.15 7.65 5.47
N THR A 148 12.44 6.61 5.91
CA THR A 148 12.05 6.42 7.31
C THR A 148 13.28 6.24 8.20
N ILE A 149 14.28 5.46 7.75
CA ILE A 149 15.54 5.23 8.46
C ILE A 149 16.37 6.53 8.52
N ILE A 150 16.51 7.26 7.41
CA ILE A 150 17.26 8.52 7.35
C ILE A 150 16.62 9.59 8.27
N LYS A 151 15.29 9.62 8.37
CA LYS A 151 14.55 10.46 9.34
C LYS A 151 14.69 9.97 10.79
N ARG A 152 15.47 8.92 11.04
CA ARG A 152 15.72 8.30 12.36
C ARG A 152 14.47 7.84 13.09
N ARG A 153 13.45 7.46 12.35
CA ARG A 153 12.30 6.78 12.92
C ARG A 153 12.62 5.30 13.15
N LYS A 154 12.00 4.72 14.16
CA LYS A 154 12.17 3.28 14.45
C LYS A 154 11.77 2.46 13.23
N LEU A 155 12.66 1.60 12.75
CA LEU A 155 12.35 0.65 11.69
C LEU A 155 11.30 -0.34 12.21
N SER A 156 10.15 -0.40 11.58
CA SER A 156 9.11 -1.36 11.92
C SER A 156 9.34 -2.67 11.19
N PHE A 157 9.35 -3.79 11.91
CA PHE A 157 9.35 -5.13 11.32
C PHE A 157 8.21 -5.30 10.32
N TYR A 158 7.02 -4.78 10.64
CA TYR A 158 5.87 -4.80 9.74
C TYR A 158 6.18 -4.16 8.38
N GLN A 159 6.82 -2.99 8.35
CA GLN A 159 7.14 -2.29 7.10
C GLN A 159 8.13 -3.09 6.24
N LEU A 160 9.17 -3.66 6.87
CA LEU A 160 10.17 -4.47 6.19
C LEU A 160 9.55 -5.74 5.59
N PHE A 161 8.79 -6.46 6.42
CA PHE A 161 8.09 -7.69 6.03
C PHE A 161 7.07 -7.43 4.92
N ASN A 162 6.20 -6.42 5.08
CA ASN A 162 5.16 -6.09 4.12
C ASN A 162 5.74 -5.76 2.72
N ASN A 163 6.81 -4.95 2.65
CA ASN A 163 7.42 -4.63 1.36
C ASN A 163 8.05 -5.86 0.70
N SER A 164 8.75 -6.69 1.46
CA SER A 164 9.36 -7.93 0.96
C SER A 164 8.32 -8.90 0.42
N ILE A 165 7.24 -9.11 1.16
CA ILE A 165 6.14 -10.00 0.76
C ILE A 165 5.41 -9.46 -0.47
N LEU A 166 5.18 -8.16 -0.57
CA LEU A 166 4.50 -7.58 -1.74
C LEU A 166 5.32 -7.70 -3.02
N ILE A 167 6.66 -7.61 -2.95
CA ILE A 167 7.54 -7.88 -4.09
C ILE A 167 7.39 -9.35 -4.51
N PHE A 168 7.47 -10.26 -3.55
CA PHE A 168 7.33 -11.70 -3.81
C PHE A 168 5.96 -12.05 -4.41
N MET A 169 4.87 -11.53 -3.82
CA MET A 169 3.50 -11.79 -4.29
C MET A 169 3.27 -11.28 -5.71
N SER A 170 3.73 -10.05 -6.03
CA SER A 170 3.56 -9.47 -7.36
C SER A 170 4.35 -10.22 -8.43
N PHE A 171 5.52 -10.78 -8.10
CA PHE A 171 6.24 -11.71 -8.97
C PHE A 171 5.46 -13.01 -9.18
N SER A 172 4.95 -13.62 -8.10
CA SER A 172 4.16 -14.87 -8.17
C SER A 172 2.90 -14.70 -9.02
N TRP A 173 2.28 -13.53 -9.03
CA TRP A 173 1.12 -13.23 -9.89
C TRP A 173 1.45 -13.36 -11.36
N LEU A 174 2.62 -12.89 -11.77
CA LEU A 174 3.09 -12.98 -13.15
C LEU A 174 3.54 -14.39 -13.52
N GLU A 175 4.32 -15.02 -12.65
CA GLU A 175 4.92 -16.34 -12.91
C GLU A 175 3.85 -17.42 -13.09
N PHE A 176 2.85 -17.42 -12.23
CA PHE A 176 1.80 -18.43 -12.23
C PHE A 176 0.50 -17.98 -12.92
N SER A 177 0.48 -16.80 -13.56
CA SER A 177 -0.77 -16.21 -14.11
C SER A 177 -1.93 -16.36 -13.13
N GLN A 178 -1.70 -15.91 -11.90
CA GLN A 178 -2.55 -16.21 -10.77
C GLN A 178 -3.93 -15.57 -10.91
N SER A 179 -4.97 -16.31 -10.64
CA SER A 179 -6.33 -15.80 -10.47
C SER A 179 -6.39 -14.74 -9.36
N PHE A 180 -7.33 -13.80 -9.45
CA PHE A 180 -7.46 -12.64 -8.57
C PHE A 180 -6.46 -11.49 -8.82
N GLN A 181 -5.36 -11.68 -9.58
CA GLN A 181 -4.32 -10.65 -9.72
C GLN A 181 -4.86 -9.30 -10.22
N VAL A 182 -5.82 -9.29 -11.15
CA VAL A 182 -6.41 -8.05 -11.72
C VAL A 182 -7.07 -7.23 -10.64
N LEU A 183 -7.97 -7.84 -9.86
CA LEU A 183 -8.65 -7.16 -8.76
C LEU A 183 -7.68 -6.81 -7.63
N GLY A 184 -6.73 -7.69 -7.31
CA GLY A 184 -5.70 -7.42 -6.32
C GLY A 184 -4.87 -6.18 -6.66
N ILE A 185 -4.48 -6.00 -7.93
CA ILE A 185 -3.76 -4.82 -8.40
C ILE A 185 -4.67 -3.58 -8.38
N LEU A 186 -5.92 -3.68 -8.87
CA LEU A 186 -6.87 -2.55 -8.86
C LEU A 186 -7.10 -2.03 -7.44
N LEU A 187 -7.39 -2.92 -6.49
CA LEU A 187 -7.60 -2.55 -5.09
C LEU A 187 -6.33 -1.95 -4.47
N SER A 188 -5.18 -2.58 -4.68
CA SER A 188 -3.91 -2.11 -4.13
C SER A 188 -3.49 -0.75 -4.68
N THR A 189 -3.59 -0.54 -6.00
CA THR A 189 -3.20 0.73 -6.64
C THR A 189 -4.15 1.86 -6.29
N SER A 190 -5.44 1.58 -6.11
CA SER A 190 -6.42 2.55 -5.58
C SER A 190 -6.02 3.03 -4.18
N ILE A 191 -5.72 2.09 -3.26
CA ILE A 191 -5.24 2.43 -1.90
C ILE A 191 -3.96 3.25 -1.96
N TYR A 192 -2.97 2.82 -2.74
CA TYR A 192 -1.69 3.51 -2.82
C TYR A 192 -1.82 4.92 -3.40
N SER A 193 -2.66 5.12 -4.42
CA SER A 193 -2.91 6.44 -4.98
C SER A 193 -3.45 7.40 -3.90
N VAL A 194 -4.44 6.97 -3.12
CA VAL A 194 -5.04 7.77 -2.04
C VAL A 194 -4.05 8.02 -0.90
N VAL A 195 -3.37 6.97 -0.42
CA VAL A 195 -2.44 7.07 0.72
C VAL A 195 -1.23 7.95 0.40
N TYR A 196 -0.62 7.76 -0.78
CA TYR A 196 0.52 8.58 -1.19
C TYR A 196 0.10 10.00 -1.57
N GLY A 197 -1.08 10.19 -2.16
CA GLY A 197 -1.66 11.51 -2.40
C GLY A 197 -1.88 12.27 -1.09
N TYR A 198 -2.45 11.63 -0.07
CA TYR A 198 -2.61 12.21 1.25
C TYR A 198 -1.26 12.57 1.92
N ARG A 199 -0.25 11.71 1.77
CA ARG A 199 1.10 11.99 2.31
C ARG A 199 1.76 13.17 1.63
N PHE A 200 1.63 13.29 0.31
CA PHE A 200 2.08 14.47 -0.41
C PHE A 200 1.36 15.71 0.11
N TRP A 201 0.02 15.66 0.23
CA TRP A 201 -0.81 16.75 0.76
C TRP A 201 -0.35 17.23 2.13
N THR A 202 -0.10 16.30 3.05
CA THR A 202 0.39 16.64 4.40
C THR A 202 1.83 17.14 4.42
N ALA A 203 2.66 16.69 3.48
CA ALA A 203 4.05 17.10 3.38
C ALA A 203 4.23 18.56 2.89
N ILE A 204 3.27 19.09 2.13
CA ILE A 204 3.23 20.50 1.71
C ILE A 204 2.53 21.42 2.73
N GLY A 205 2.19 20.88 3.92
CA GLY A 205 1.67 21.70 5.03
C GLY A 205 0.15 21.87 5.03
N LEU A 206 -0.58 21.17 4.18
CA LEU A 206 -2.05 21.24 4.14
C LEU A 206 -2.71 20.49 5.30
N PRO A 207 -3.94 20.87 5.72
CA PRO A 207 -4.58 20.34 6.92
C PRO A 207 -4.83 18.83 6.86
N ARG A 208 -4.69 18.15 8.00
CA ARG A 208 -4.87 16.70 8.16
C ARG A 208 -6.33 16.26 8.27
N ALA A 209 -7.27 17.10 7.88
CA ALA A 209 -8.72 16.83 8.02
C ALA A 209 -9.19 15.54 7.32
N CYS A 210 -8.50 15.12 6.25
CA CYS A 210 -8.86 13.93 5.47
C CYS A 210 -8.31 12.60 6.03
N PHE A 211 -7.64 12.59 7.18
CA PHE A 211 -7.09 11.37 7.76
C PHE A 211 -8.13 10.27 8.01
N PRO A 212 -9.31 10.56 8.62
CA PRO A 212 -10.35 9.55 8.82
C PRO A 212 -10.87 8.96 7.50
N PHE A 213 -10.98 9.78 6.45
CA PHE A 213 -11.37 9.32 5.12
C PHE A 213 -10.38 8.30 4.54
N VAL A 214 -9.08 8.57 4.65
CA VAL A 214 -8.03 7.64 4.18
C VAL A 214 -8.10 6.29 4.91
N VAL A 215 -8.29 6.32 6.24
CA VAL A 215 -8.42 5.10 7.05
C VAL A 215 -9.67 4.31 6.65
N ASN A 216 -10.81 4.99 6.49
CA ASN A 216 -12.05 4.34 6.06
C ASN A 216 -11.92 3.71 4.66
N CYS A 217 -11.28 4.40 3.71
CA CYS A 217 -10.99 3.83 2.39
C CYS A 217 -10.14 2.56 2.49
N GLN A 218 -9.12 2.54 3.36
CA GLN A 218 -8.29 1.36 3.56
C GLN A 218 -9.10 0.18 4.13
N ILE A 219 -9.97 0.42 5.11
CA ILE A 219 -10.81 -0.62 5.72
C ILE A 219 -11.80 -1.18 4.69
N VAL A 220 -12.47 -0.32 3.93
CA VAL A 220 -13.42 -0.75 2.89
C VAL A 220 -12.72 -1.60 1.82
N LEU A 221 -11.57 -1.13 1.31
CA LEU A 221 -10.82 -1.86 0.29
C LEU A 221 -10.25 -3.18 0.81
N LEU A 222 -9.87 -3.24 2.10
CA LEU A 222 -9.48 -4.49 2.75
C LEU A 222 -10.65 -5.48 2.84
N GLY A 223 -11.84 -5.01 3.20
CA GLY A 223 -13.07 -5.80 3.19
C GLY A 223 -13.41 -6.34 1.80
N CYS A 224 -13.33 -5.47 0.77
CA CYS A 224 -13.51 -5.89 -0.62
C CYS A 224 -12.49 -6.96 -1.04
N ASN A 225 -11.22 -6.80 -0.64
CA ASN A 225 -10.19 -7.79 -0.91
C ASN A 225 -10.55 -9.16 -0.31
N LEU A 226 -10.99 -9.20 0.94
CA LEU A 226 -11.39 -10.43 1.62
C LEU A 226 -12.60 -11.09 0.92
N ILE A 227 -13.62 -10.33 0.56
CA ILE A 227 -14.80 -10.83 -0.17
C ILE A 227 -14.37 -11.43 -1.52
N CYS A 228 -13.45 -10.78 -2.23
CA CYS A 228 -12.93 -11.29 -3.49
C CYS A 228 -12.16 -12.61 -3.33
N HIS A 229 -11.41 -12.79 -2.24
CA HIS A 229 -10.74 -14.06 -1.94
C HIS A 229 -11.77 -15.19 -1.73
N VAL A 230 -12.85 -14.93 -1.00
CA VAL A 230 -13.96 -15.89 -0.86
C VAL A 230 -14.59 -16.18 -2.24
N GLY A 231 -14.77 -15.17 -3.07
CA GLY A 231 -15.29 -15.30 -4.45
C GLY A 231 -14.42 -16.21 -5.33
N VAL A 232 -13.09 -16.09 -5.26
CA VAL A 232 -12.17 -16.99 -5.99
C VAL A 232 -12.33 -18.44 -5.54
N LEU A 233 -12.42 -18.66 -4.23
CA LEU A 233 -12.60 -20.01 -3.67
C LEU A 233 -13.90 -20.63 -4.15
N LEU A 234 -15.00 -19.91 -4.07
CA LEU A 234 -16.30 -20.37 -4.55
C LEU A 234 -16.26 -20.70 -6.05
N LEU A 235 -15.69 -19.81 -6.88
CA LEU A 235 -15.59 -20.05 -8.31
C LEU A 235 -14.69 -21.25 -8.66
N HIS A 236 -13.62 -21.46 -7.89
CA HIS A 236 -12.75 -22.62 -8.08
C HIS A 236 -13.51 -23.93 -7.96
N PHE A 237 -14.33 -24.08 -6.93
CA PHE A 237 -15.12 -25.29 -6.71
C PHE A 237 -16.31 -25.42 -7.66
N MET A 238 -16.96 -24.29 -8.02
CA MET A 238 -18.16 -24.33 -8.88
C MET A 238 -17.84 -24.50 -10.37
N LYS A 239 -16.65 -24.09 -10.84
CA LYS A 239 -16.30 -24.02 -12.28
C LYS A 239 -15.21 -24.99 -12.72
N GLY A 240 -14.81 -25.92 -11.86
CA GLY A 240 -13.82 -26.94 -12.23
C GLY A 240 -12.36 -26.45 -12.22
N GLY A 241 -12.08 -25.31 -11.62
CA GLY A 241 -10.72 -24.85 -11.36
C GLY A 241 -10.41 -23.43 -11.87
N CYS A 242 -9.55 -22.75 -11.13
CA CYS A 242 -8.98 -21.47 -11.48
C CYS A 242 -7.47 -21.60 -11.75
N ASN A 243 -6.93 -20.85 -12.72
CA ASN A 243 -5.51 -20.88 -13.02
C ASN A 243 -4.68 -20.35 -11.85
N GLY A 244 -3.53 -20.98 -11.58
CA GLY A 244 -2.60 -20.55 -10.52
C GLY A 244 -3.16 -20.68 -9.10
N ILE A 245 -4.08 -21.61 -8.84
CA ILE A 245 -4.74 -21.75 -7.52
C ILE A 245 -3.74 -22.06 -6.40
N GLY A 246 -2.70 -22.85 -6.65
CA GLY A 246 -1.66 -23.14 -5.65
C GLY A 246 -0.93 -21.87 -5.21
N ALA A 247 -0.52 -21.03 -6.17
CA ALA A 247 0.08 -19.73 -5.88
C ALA A 247 -0.92 -18.79 -5.19
N TRP A 248 -2.20 -18.85 -5.56
CA TRP A 248 -3.25 -18.07 -4.91
C TRP A 248 -3.42 -18.45 -3.43
N VAL A 249 -3.46 -19.76 -3.10
CA VAL A 249 -3.51 -20.22 -1.69
C VAL A 249 -2.31 -19.70 -0.91
N PHE A 250 -1.12 -19.85 -1.44
CA PHE A 250 0.09 -19.38 -0.81
C PHE A 250 0.07 -17.84 -0.57
N ASN A 251 -0.28 -17.07 -1.58
CA ASN A 251 -0.41 -15.62 -1.46
C ASN A 251 -1.54 -15.19 -0.51
N SER A 252 -2.62 -15.98 -0.41
CA SER A 252 -3.71 -15.72 0.54
C SER A 252 -3.24 -15.91 1.99
N VAL A 253 -2.41 -16.91 2.26
CA VAL A 253 -1.78 -17.10 3.59
C VAL A 253 -0.85 -15.92 3.91
N LEU A 254 -0.04 -15.46 2.96
CA LEU A 254 0.82 -14.30 3.15
C LEU A 254 0.01 -13.02 3.39
N ASN A 255 -1.08 -12.81 2.64
CA ASN A 255 -2.01 -11.69 2.88
C ASN A 255 -2.64 -11.75 4.27
N GLY A 256 -3.03 -12.95 4.71
CA GLY A 256 -3.54 -13.19 6.07
C GLY A 256 -2.52 -12.82 7.15
N ALA A 257 -1.26 -13.17 6.95
CA ALA A 257 -0.16 -12.78 7.85
C ALA A 257 0.04 -11.25 7.90
N ILE A 258 0.02 -10.59 6.74
CA ILE A 258 0.10 -9.11 6.67
C ILE A 258 -1.07 -8.47 7.41
N LEU A 259 -2.28 -8.97 7.17
CA LEU A 259 -3.50 -8.48 7.83
C LEU A 259 -3.42 -8.65 9.34
N PHE A 260 -3.01 -9.82 9.81
CA PHE A 260 -2.83 -10.08 11.24
C PHE A 260 -1.82 -9.13 11.89
N LEU A 261 -0.67 -8.92 11.26
CA LEU A 261 0.34 -7.97 11.74
C LEU A 261 -0.18 -6.53 11.73
N PHE A 262 -0.93 -6.14 10.71
CA PHE A 262 -1.56 -4.83 10.62
C PHE A 262 -2.58 -4.61 11.73
N LEU A 263 -3.48 -5.56 11.96
CA LEU A 263 -4.49 -5.49 13.00
C LEU A 263 -3.86 -5.44 14.40
N ASN A 264 -2.83 -6.25 14.65
CA ASN A 264 -2.10 -6.24 15.91
C ASN A 264 -1.44 -4.87 16.16
N PHE A 265 -0.82 -4.29 15.13
CA PHE A 265 -0.26 -2.95 15.20
C PHE A 265 -1.34 -1.89 15.46
N TYR A 266 -2.47 -1.96 14.74
CA TYR A 266 -3.58 -1.03 14.87
C TYR A 266 -4.20 -1.07 16.30
N VAL A 267 -4.46 -2.27 16.80
CA VAL A 267 -5.02 -2.47 18.16
C VAL A 267 -4.07 -1.91 19.22
N ARG A 268 -2.77 -2.19 19.13
CA ARG A 268 -1.76 -1.65 20.07
C ARG A 268 -1.77 -0.12 20.06
N MET A 269 -1.80 0.51 18.90
CA MET A 269 -1.87 1.96 18.74
C MET A 269 -3.13 2.55 19.37
N HIS A 270 -4.26 1.88 19.20
CA HIS A 270 -5.54 2.34 19.76
C HIS A 270 -5.57 2.23 21.28
N LEU A 271 -5.04 1.13 21.83
CA LEU A 271 -4.93 0.92 23.29
C LEU A 271 -3.97 1.92 23.94
N GLU A 272 -2.81 2.22 23.30
CA GLU A 272 -1.88 3.24 23.79
C GLU A 272 -2.53 4.63 23.84
N ARG A 273 -3.31 5.01 22.82
CA ARG A 273 -4.06 6.27 22.80
C ARG A 273 -5.09 6.35 23.93
N LYS A 274 -5.83 5.26 24.16
CA LYS A 274 -6.83 5.21 25.22
C LYS A 274 -6.20 5.33 26.62
N LYS A 275 -5.03 4.73 26.84
CA LYS A 275 -4.26 4.85 28.08
C LYS A 275 -3.75 6.27 28.30
N SER A 276 -3.25 6.96 27.27
CA SER A 276 -2.80 8.36 27.36
C SER A 276 -3.95 9.32 27.68
N GLY A 277 -5.15 9.11 27.10
CA GLY A 277 -6.31 9.94 27.40
C GLY A 277 -6.94 9.69 28.78
N ALA A 278 -6.76 8.49 29.35
CA ALA A 278 -7.26 8.17 30.70
C ALA A 278 -6.35 8.71 31.80
N GLY A 279 -5.04 8.92 31.51
CA GLY A 279 -4.09 9.52 32.48
C GLY A 279 -4.27 11.02 32.68
N GLU A 280 -4.82 11.73 31.72
CA GLU A 280 -5.04 13.18 31.81
C GLU A 280 -6.31 13.55 32.60
N CYS A 281 -7.23 12.62 32.84
CA CYS A 281 -8.46 12.84 33.60
C CYS A 281 -8.34 12.48 35.10
N GLY A 282 -7.20 11.93 35.50
CA GLY A 282 -7.00 11.39 36.89
C GLY A 282 -6.37 12.35 37.89
N ASP A 283 -5.69 13.42 37.48
CA ASP A 283 -4.94 14.31 38.37
C ASP A 283 -5.65 15.61 38.77
N GLY A 284 -6.94 15.74 38.50
CA GLY A 284 -7.74 16.95 38.75
C GLY A 284 -8.53 17.00 40.04
N VAL A 285 -8.48 15.95 40.91
CA VAL A 285 -9.26 15.95 42.17
C VAL A 285 -8.41 15.42 43.32
N LYS A 286 -7.55 16.27 43.87
CA LYS A 286 -7.14 16.18 45.29
C LYS A 286 -6.78 17.56 45.83
N GLY A 287 -7.57 18.00 46.81
CA GLY A 287 -7.14 18.95 47.81
C GLY A 287 -7.73 20.34 47.74
N SER A 288 -8.98 20.51 48.13
CA SER A 288 -9.43 21.74 48.73
C SER A 288 -9.73 21.42 50.21
N GLY A 289 -8.87 21.85 51.10
CA GLY A 289 -9.03 21.85 52.54
C GLY A 289 -8.31 23.07 53.11
N ASP A 290 -9.12 24.09 53.41
CA ASP A 290 -9.04 24.98 54.58
C ASP A 290 -7.83 25.90 54.83
N GLY A 291 -8.16 27.20 55.12
CA GLY A 291 -7.38 28.04 56.04
C GLY A 291 -6.88 29.39 55.51
N GLY A 292 -7.72 30.43 55.68
CA GLY A 292 -7.35 31.71 56.31
C GLY A 292 -6.40 32.71 55.66
N GLY A 293 -6.95 33.89 55.38
CA GLY A 293 -6.28 35.15 55.78
C GLY A 293 -5.42 35.91 54.76
N GLY A 294 -6.00 36.93 54.16
CA GLY A 294 -5.36 38.26 54.16
C GLY A 294 -4.38 38.68 53.08
N ARG A 295 -4.81 39.71 52.41
CA ARG A 295 -4.07 40.87 51.91
C ARG A 295 -3.82 41.03 50.41
N LEU A 296 -4.47 42.09 49.94
CA LEU A 296 -4.27 42.82 48.69
C LEU A 296 -2.81 43.20 48.44
N VAL A 297 -2.32 42.97 47.21
CA VAL A 297 -1.50 43.97 46.46
C VAL A 297 -1.69 43.68 44.97
N ASN A 298 -2.04 44.73 44.21
CA ASN A 298 -2.04 44.83 42.77
C ASN A 298 -0.64 44.59 42.20
N ASP A 299 -0.56 43.82 41.12
CA ASP A 299 0.36 44.17 40.03
C ASP A 299 -0.07 43.48 38.74
N GLU A 300 -0.47 44.33 37.77
CA GLU A 300 -0.66 44.00 36.38
C GLU A 300 0.67 43.49 35.79
N LYS A 301 0.69 42.29 35.26
CA LYS A 301 1.64 41.92 34.18
C LYS A 301 1.00 40.92 33.26
N SER A 302 0.53 41.46 32.14
CA SER A 302 0.30 40.79 30.85
C SER A 302 1.32 39.68 30.64
N LYS A 303 0.89 38.38 30.70
CA LYS A 303 1.61 37.26 30.15
C LYS A 303 0.74 36.59 29.13
N SER A 304 1.08 36.85 27.87
CA SER A 304 0.73 36.10 26.68
C SER A 304 0.75 34.60 26.98
N LYS A 305 -0.40 33.97 27.00
CA LYS A 305 -0.59 32.53 27.08
C LYS A 305 -0.18 31.93 25.73
N SER A 306 1.08 31.53 25.60
CA SER A 306 1.51 30.62 24.55
C SER A 306 0.85 29.26 24.80
N THR A 307 -0.06 28.91 23.95
CA THR A 307 -0.66 27.57 23.84
C THR A 307 0.48 26.56 23.70
N PRO A 308 0.56 25.52 24.53
CA PRO A 308 1.55 24.48 24.31
C PRO A 308 1.19 23.73 23.02
N ASP A 309 2.07 23.83 22.04
CA ASP A 309 2.10 22.96 20.89
C ASP A 309 2.16 21.51 21.37
N VAL A 310 1.02 20.85 21.36
CA VAL A 310 0.94 19.40 21.55
C VAL A 310 1.63 18.77 20.36
N LEU A 311 2.88 18.44 20.56
CA LEU A 311 3.72 17.67 19.65
C LEU A 311 3.10 16.27 19.52
N VAL A 312 2.10 16.15 18.65
CA VAL A 312 1.55 14.85 18.24
C VAL A 312 2.67 14.13 17.48
N LYS A 313 3.39 13.26 18.19
CA LYS A 313 4.34 12.33 17.60
C LYS A 313 3.62 11.54 16.51
N ASP A 314 3.89 11.91 15.25
CA ASP A 314 3.43 11.18 14.09
C ASP A 314 3.94 9.74 14.12
N LYS A 315 3.13 8.82 14.60
CA LYS A 315 3.29 7.40 14.31
C LYS A 315 2.57 7.15 12.98
N GLU A 316 3.32 7.15 11.89
CA GLU A 316 2.81 6.83 10.55
C GLU A 316 2.34 5.38 10.50
N ILE A 317 1.13 5.19 9.99
CA ILE A 317 0.59 3.91 9.50
C ILE A 317 1.21 3.59 8.14
#